data_f3a8706dbae2b566f98107d5393c85ac
#
_entry.id   f3a8706dbae2b566f98107d5393c85ac
#
_cell.length_a   1.000
_cell.length_b   1.000
_cell.length_c   1.000
_cell.angle_alpha   90.00
_cell.angle_beta   90.00
_cell.angle_gamma   90.00
#
_symmetry.space_group_name_H-M   'P 1'
#
loop_
_entity.id
_entity.type
_entity.pdbx_description
1 polymer ?
#
loop_
_entity_poly.entity_id
_entity_poly.type
_entity_poly.pdbx_seq_one_letter_code
_entity_poly.pdbx_strand_id
1 'polypeptide(L)'
;MRPDVLWDEWEQAGQTNDSCVAFPALTCLAASWNPQMSRIYGEALGEEALYRGKDMILGPGVNIYRTPLNGRNFEYMGEDPFLASIMVVPYIQGLQSKGVSACVKHYCLNNDEEYRHQVNVIVSDRALHEIYLPAFKAAVEKGKTCLLYTSPSPRD
;
A
#
# COMPACT_ATOMS: atom_id res chain seq x y z
N MET A 1 3.27 3.81 17.67
CA MET A 1 3.30 2.38 17.27
C MET A 1 3.77 1.56 18.46
N ARG A 2 3.16 0.44 18.76
CA ARG A 2 3.75 -0.53 19.71
C ARG A 2 4.67 -1.43 18.88
N PRO A 3 5.98 -1.21 18.89
CA PRO A 3 6.91 -1.86 17.97
C PRO A 3 7.20 -3.33 18.29
N ASP A 4 6.67 -3.83 19.34
CA ASP A 4 7.08 -5.01 20.07
C ASP A 4 5.97 -6.08 20.19
N VAL A 5 4.79 -5.83 19.66
CA VAL A 5 3.69 -6.80 19.69
C VAL A 5 3.65 -7.57 18.37
N LEU A 6 4.08 -8.80 18.40
CA LEU A 6 3.90 -9.74 17.31
C LEU A 6 2.41 -10.05 17.14
N TRP A 7 2.02 -10.42 15.92
CA TRP A 7 0.62 -10.70 15.58
C TRP A 7 -0.06 -11.69 16.53
N ASP A 8 0.67 -12.71 16.94
CA ASP A 8 0.19 -13.75 17.87
C ASP A 8 -0.02 -13.21 19.31
N GLU A 9 0.74 -12.21 19.72
CA GLU A 9 0.59 -11.56 21.01
C GLU A 9 -0.64 -10.66 21.06
N TRP A 10 -1.09 -10.17 19.91
CA TRP A 10 -2.32 -9.41 19.79
C TRP A 10 -3.56 -10.23 20.15
N GLU A 11 -3.63 -11.46 19.67
CA GLU A 11 -4.71 -12.38 19.99
C GLU A 11 -4.66 -12.83 21.46
N GLN A 12 -3.46 -13.00 22.00
CA GLN A 12 -3.25 -13.44 23.38
C GLN A 12 -3.46 -12.32 24.41
N ALA A 13 -3.25 -11.07 24.05
CA ALA A 13 -3.37 -9.94 24.96
C ALA A 13 -4.82 -9.53 25.28
N GLY A 14 -5.79 -10.29 24.82
CA GLY A 14 -7.22 -10.00 25.07
C GLY A 14 -7.70 -8.65 24.53
N GLN A 15 -6.96 -8.04 23.61
CA GLN A 15 -7.39 -6.85 22.88
C GLN A 15 -8.40 -7.26 21.78
N THR A 16 -9.34 -8.06 22.20
CA THR A 16 -10.43 -8.50 21.43
C THR A 16 -11.32 -7.34 21.21
N ASN A 17 -11.69 -6.73 20.41
CA ASN A 17 -12.75 -5.74 20.22
C ASN A 17 -12.31 -4.36 19.85
N ASP A 18 -11.25 -4.33 19.15
CA ASP A 18 -11.08 -3.24 18.27
C ASP A 18 -11.99 -3.45 17.06
N SER A 19 -13.26 -3.11 17.19
CA SER A 19 -14.14 -3.12 16.04
C SER A 19 -13.61 -2.11 15.03
N CYS A 20 -13.08 -2.60 13.92
CA CYS A 20 -12.61 -1.77 12.82
C CYS A 20 -13.46 -1.96 11.58
N VAL A 21 -13.54 -0.93 10.78
CA VAL A 21 -14.21 -1.02 9.50
C VAL A 21 -13.37 -1.89 8.56
N ALA A 22 -13.98 -2.88 7.95
CA ALA A 22 -13.39 -3.61 6.83
C ALA A 22 -13.49 -2.74 5.57
N PHE A 23 -12.46 -1.98 5.29
CA PHE A 23 -12.40 -1.16 4.10
C PHE A 23 -12.36 -2.04 2.83
N PRO A 24 -12.95 -1.56 1.71
CA PRO A 24 -12.81 -2.26 0.43
C PRO A 24 -11.35 -2.50 0.04
N ALA A 25 -11.08 -3.61 -0.65
CA ALA A 25 -9.76 -3.86 -1.22
C ALA A 25 -9.34 -2.73 -2.17
N LEU A 26 -8.04 -2.44 -2.28
CA LEU A 26 -7.55 -1.35 -3.15
C LEU A 26 -7.88 -1.58 -4.62
N THR A 27 -8.00 -2.84 -5.06
CA THR A 27 -8.53 -3.20 -6.38
C THR A 27 -9.94 -2.64 -6.60
N CYS A 28 -10.81 -2.77 -5.60
CA CYS A 28 -12.17 -2.24 -5.65
C CYS A 28 -12.17 -0.70 -5.68
N LEU A 29 -11.32 -0.08 -4.85
CA LEU A 29 -11.16 1.38 -4.86
C LEU A 29 -10.69 1.88 -6.22
N ALA A 30 -9.67 1.26 -6.81
CA ALA A 30 -9.13 1.63 -8.11
C ALA A 30 -10.16 1.44 -9.24
N ALA A 31 -10.98 0.38 -9.17
CA ALA A 31 -12.06 0.12 -10.12
C ALA A 31 -13.15 1.20 -10.15
N SER A 32 -13.20 2.07 -9.15
CA SER A 32 -14.08 3.25 -9.17
C SER A 32 -13.65 4.33 -10.15
N TRP A 33 -12.39 4.36 -10.57
CA TRP A 33 -11.78 5.42 -11.40
C TRP A 33 -12.00 6.83 -10.83
N ASN A 34 -12.20 6.94 -9.52
CA ASN A 34 -12.57 8.19 -8.88
C ASN A 34 -11.50 8.64 -7.88
N PRO A 35 -10.62 9.59 -8.23
CA PRO A 35 -9.59 10.11 -7.34
C PRO A 35 -10.17 10.76 -6.06
N GLN A 36 -11.36 11.37 -6.15
CA GLN A 36 -12.01 11.93 -4.96
C GLN A 36 -12.43 10.83 -3.97
N MET A 37 -12.91 9.70 -4.48
CA MET A 37 -13.21 8.53 -3.63
C MET A 37 -11.96 8.00 -2.96
N SER A 38 -10.83 7.98 -3.69
CA SER A 38 -9.53 7.60 -3.13
C SER A 38 -9.08 8.52 -1.99
N ARG A 39 -9.35 9.82 -2.11
CA ARG A 39 -9.09 10.78 -1.04
C ARG A 39 -9.96 10.51 0.19
N ILE A 40 -11.26 10.34 0.00
CA ILE A 40 -12.20 10.03 1.09
C ILE A 40 -11.82 8.73 1.80
N TYR A 41 -11.42 7.71 1.02
CA TYR A 41 -10.94 6.45 1.56
C TYR A 41 -9.70 6.66 2.46
N GLY A 42 -8.73 7.44 1.99
CA GLY A 42 -7.54 7.78 2.77
C GLY A 42 -7.87 8.56 4.04
N GLU A 43 -8.77 9.51 3.97
CA GLU A 43 -9.23 10.29 5.13
C GLU A 43 -9.90 9.39 6.18
N ALA A 44 -10.82 8.54 5.76
CA ALA A 44 -11.53 7.64 6.66
C ALA A 44 -10.58 6.62 7.32
N LEU A 45 -9.66 6.05 6.54
CA LEU A 45 -8.63 5.14 7.08
C LEU A 45 -7.69 5.86 8.06
N GLY A 46 -7.34 7.10 7.77
CA GLY A 46 -6.51 7.93 8.66
C GLY A 46 -7.22 8.25 9.98
N GLU A 47 -8.50 8.57 9.95
CA GLU A 47 -9.30 8.79 11.16
C GLU A 47 -9.36 7.54 12.03
N GLU A 48 -9.59 6.39 11.41
CA GLU A 48 -9.65 5.14 12.15
C GLU A 48 -8.29 4.74 12.74
N ALA A 49 -7.21 4.91 11.98
CA ALA A 49 -5.86 4.67 12.46
C ALA A 49 -5.50 5.59 13.64
N LEU A 50 -5.83 6.87 13.53
CA LEU A 50 -5.60 7.86 14.59
C LEU A 50 -6.39 7.50 15.86
N TYR A 51 -7.67 7.15 15.72
CA TYR A 51 -8.51 6.72 16.84
C TYR A 51 -7.92 5.52 17.59
N ARG A 52 -7.20 4.65 16.87
CA ARG A 52 -6.51 3.47 17.42
C ARG A 52 -5.10 3.74 17.92
N GLY A 53 -4.67 5.00 17.95
CA GLY A 53 -3.32 5.37 18.35
C GLY A 53 -2.22 4.83 17.41
N LYS A 54 -2.52 4.74 16.11
CA LYS A 54 -1.54 4.34 15.10
C LYS A 54 -1.02 5.56 14.36
N ASP A 55 0.30 5.68 14.30
CA ASP A 55 0.98 6.81 13.68
C ASP A 55 1.25 6.59 12.17
N MET A 56 1.15 5.34 11.73
CA MET A 56 1.50 4.96 10.36
C MET A 56 0.65 3.80 9.86
N ILE A 57 0.31 3.86 8.58
CA ILE A 57 -0.26 2.74 7.82
C ILE A 57 0.77 2.23 6.82
N LEU A 58 1.01 0.92 6.82
CA LEU A 58 1.84 0.24 5.81
C LEU A 58 1.04 0.09 4.51
N GLY A 59 0.89 1.20 3.83
CA GLY A 59 0.10 1.34 2.62
C GLY A 59 0.13 2.76 2.07
N PRO A 60 -0.39 2.96 0.87
CA PRO A 60 -1.02 1.97 -0.01
C PRO A 60 -0.04 1.05 -0.72
N GLY A 61 -0.54 -0.13 -1.13
CA GLY A 61 0.17 -0.99 -2.06
C GLY A 61 -0.03 -0.50 -3.51
N VAL A 62 1.06 -0.43 -4.29
CA VAL A 62 1.01 0.11 -5.67
C VAL A 62 1.74 -0.76 -6.70
N ASN A 63 2.08 -2.00 -6.34
CA ASN A 63 2.67 -2.92 -7.32
C ASN A 63 1.69 -3.21 -8.45
N ILE A 64 2.21 -3.31 -9.65
CA ILE A 64 1.41 -3.58 -10.84
C ILE A 64 1.18 -5.09 -10.99
N TYR A 65 -0.03 -5.51 -11.29
CA TYR A 65 -0.38 -6.92 -11.51
C TYR A 65 0.37 -7.49 -12.71
N ARG A 66 0.97 -8.66 -12.52
CA ARG A 66 1.60 -9.45 -13.58
C ARG A 66 0.84 -10.75 -13.81
N THR A 67 0.36 -11.35 -12.73
CA THR A 67 -0.37 -12.60 -12.75
C THR A 67 -1.55 -12.52 -11.79
N PRO A 68 -2.71 -13.08 -12.14
CA PRO A 68 -3.85 -13.14 -11.24
C PRO A 68 -3.60 -14.06 -10.03
N LEU A 69 -2.60 -14.92 -10.10
CA LEU A 69 -2.28 -15.89 -9.05
C LEU A 69 -1.43 -15.31 -7.91
N ASN A 70 -0.95 -14.07 -8.04
CA ASN A 70 -0.24 -13.44 -6.94
C ASN A 70 -1.17 -13.23 -5.75
N GLY A 71 -0.88 -13.83 -4.61
CA GLY A 71 -1.71 -13.83 -3.41
C GLY A 71 -1.92 -12.46 -2.77
N ARG A 72 -1.22 -11.42 -3.22
CA ARG A 72 -1.31 -10.05 -2.69
C ARG A 72 -1.94 -9.04 -3.65
N ASN A 73 -2.52 -9.47 -4.76
CA ASN A 73 -3.15 -8.55 -5.72
C ASN A 73 -4.26 -7.69 -5.08
N PHE A 74 -5.00 -8.20 -4.10
CA PHE A 74 -6.07 -7.46 -3.44
C PHE A 74 -5.61 -6.16 -2.78
N GLU A 75 -4.36 -6.05 -2.37
CA GLU A 75 -3.81 -4.85 -1.74
C GLU A 75 -3.20 -3.84 -2.72
N TYR A 76 -3.31 -4.10 -4.03
CA TYR A 76 -2.78 -3.23 -5.07
C TYR A 76 -3.89 -2.60 -5.92
N MET A 77 -3.54 -1.58 -6.71
CA MET A 77 -4.49 -0.76 -7.46
C MET A 77 -4.71 -1.23 -8.91
N GLY A 78 -4.22 -2.41 -9.28
CA GLY A 78 -4.46 -3.00 -10.59
C GLY A 78 -3.24 -3.12 -11.47
N GLU A 79 -3.48 -3.28 -12.77
CA GLU A 79 -2.45 -3.52 -13.78
C GLU A 79 -2.07 -2.25 -14.59
N ASP A 80 -2.82 -1.18 -14.44
CA ASP A 80 -2.60 0.08 -15.17
C ASP A 80 -1.76 1.05 -14.33
N PRO A 81 -0.52 1.37 -14.77
CA PRO A 81 0.36 2.29 -14.05
C PRO A 81 -0.18 3.72 -13.99
N PHE A 82 -0.96 4.15 -14.98
CA PHE A 82 -1.57 5.46 -14.97
C PHE A 82 -2.68 5.54 -13.92
N LEU A 83 -3.60 4.58 -13.91
CA LEU A 83 -4.66 4.49 -12.91
C LEU A 83 -4.08 4.42 -11.51
N ALA A 84 -3.11 3.53 -11.27
CA ALA A 84 -2.44 3.44 -9.97
C ALA A 84 -1.82 4.79 -9.55
N SER A 85 -1.20 5.52 -10.49
CA SER A 85 -0.57 6.82 -10.23
C SER A 85 -1.57 7.90 -9.86
N ILE A 86 -2.75 7.95 -10.49
CA ILE A 86 -3.77 8.97 -10.18
C ILE A 86 -4.54 8.65 -8.90
N MET A 87 -4.67 7.38 -8.55
CA MET A 87 -5.41 6.95 -7.36
C MET A 87 -4.54 7.01 -6.08
N VAL A 88 -3.25 6.72 -6.18
CA VAL A 88 -2.35 6.69 -5.02
C VAL A 88 -2.15 8.07 -4.38
N VAL A 89 -2.08 9.11 -5.19
CA VAL A 89 -1.83 10.48 -4.73
C VAL A 89 -2.89 10.98 -3.75
N PRO A 90 -4.18 11.01 -4.12
CA PRO A 90 -5.22 11.46 -3.20
C PRO A 90 -5.41 10.53 -1.99
N TYR A 91 -5.17 9.23 -2.13
CA TYR A 91 -5.14 8.30 -0.98
C TYR A 91 -4.13 8.76 0.07
N ILE A 92 -2.87 8.98 -0.35
CA ILE A 92 -1.80 9.40 0.55
C ILE A 92 -2.13 10.76 1.19
N GLN A 93 -2.58 11.71 0.38
CA GLN A 93 -2.94 13.04 0.87
C GLN A 93 -4.10 12.99 1.87
N GLY A 94 -5.11 12.15 1.63
CA GLY A 94 -6.22 11.93 2.54
C GLY A 94 -5.75 11.34 3.86
N LEU A 95 -4.98 10.26 3.82
CA LEU A 95 -4.43 9.60 5.01
C LEU A 95 -3.57 10.57 5.84
N GLN A 96 -2.65 11.26 5.19
CA GLN A 96 -1.71 12.16 5.88
C GLN A 96 -2.38 13.45 6.38
N SER A 97 -3.52 13.85 5.81
CA SER A 97 -4.29 14.99 6.31
C SER A 97 -4.83 14.76 7.73
N LYS A 98 -4.89 13.51 8.18
CA LYS A 98 -5.31 13.14 9.54
C LYS A 98 -4.13 12.97 10.51
N GLY A 99 -2.91 13.28 10.08
CA GLY A 99 -1.72 13.13 10.91
C GLY A 99 -1.14 11.71 10.96
N VAL A 100 -1.63 10.80 10.13
CA VAL A 100 -1.14 9.42 10.02
C VAL A 100 -0.24 9.29 8.82
N SER A 101 0.96 8.75 9.01
CA SER A 101 1.94 8.60 7.94
C SER A 101 1.55 7.51 6.94
N ALA A 102 1.67 7.80 5.65
CA ALA A 102 1.59 6.79 4.60
C ALA A 102 2.96 6.17 4.35
N CYS A 103 3.00 4.83 4.23
CA CYS A 103 4.19 4.07 3.87
C CYS A 103 3.90 3.25 2.61
N VAL A 104 4.19 3.84 1.47
CA VAL A 104 3.91 3.22 0.16
C VAL A 104 4.73 1.94 -0.03
N LYS A 105 4.11 0.90 -0.61
CA LYS A 105 4.72 -0.44 -0.70
C LYS A 105 4.29 -1.19 -1.97
N HIS A 106 5.01 -2.23 -2.34
CA HIS A 106 6.31 -2.72 -1.89
C HIS A 106 7.35 -2.32 -2.94
N TYR A 107 8.30 -1.53 -2.59
CA TYR A 107 9.32 -1.05 -3.52
C TYR A 107 10.38 -2.14 -3.73
N CYS A 108 10.59 -2.55 -4.94
CA CYS A 108 9.65 -2.55 -6.07
C CYS A 108 9.61 -3.96 -6.66
N LEU A 109 8.72 -4.23 -7.61
CA LEU A 109 8.63 -5.50 -8.33
C LEU A 109 8.21 -6.70 -7.47
N ASN A 110 7.47 -6.50 -6.39
CA ASN A 110 6.85 -7.59 -5.65
C ASN A 110 5.60 -8.10 -6.39
N ASN A 111 5.82 -8.82 -7.48
CA ASN A 111 4.78 -9.30 -8.39
C ASN A 111 4.51 -10.80 -8.24
N ASP A 112 5.27 -11.47 -7.38
CA ASP A 112 5.11 -12.85 -7.00
C ASP A 112 5.38 -12.99 -5.51
N GLU A 113 4.41 -13.52 -4.78
CA GLU A 113 4.53 -13.71 -3.34
C GLU A 113 5.16 -15.06 -2.99
N GLU A 114 5.03 -16.03 -3.88
CA GLU A 114 5.66 -17.33 -3.70
C GLU A 114 7.19 -17.18 -3.83
N TYR A 115 7.89 -17.65 -2.83
CA TYR A 115 9.36 -17.56 -2.74
C TYR A 115 9.93 -16.14 -2.81
N ARG A 116 9.17 -15.11 -2.43
CA ARG A 116 9.56 -13.69 -2.54
C ARG A 116 10.94 -13.35 -1.98
N HIS A 117 11.43 -14.12 -1.01
CA HIS A 117 12.77 -13.95 -0.43
C HIS A 117 13.89 -14.62 -1.24
N GLN A 118 13.54 -15.38 -2.27
CA GLN A 118 14.49 -16.17 -3.08
C GLN A 118 14.39 -15.84 -4.57
N VAL A 119 13.27 -15.30 -5.02
CA VAL A 119 13.02 -15.02 -6.42
C VAL A 119 13.90 -13.88 -6.94
N ASN A 120 14.49 -14.11 -8.11
CA ASN A 120 15.22 -13.08 -8.85
C ASN A 120 14.29 -12.48 -9.92
N VAL A 121 13.84 -11.26 -9.71
CA VAL A 121 13.00 -10.57 -10.68
C VAL A 121 13.87 -9.93 -11.77
N ILE A 122 13.66 -10.33 -13.01
CA ILE A 122 14.33 -9.77 -14.18
C ILE A 122 13.31 -8.91 -14.93
N VAL A 123 13.65 -7.65 -15.14
CA VAL A 123 12.83 -6.67 -15.85
C VAL A 123 13.73 -5.80 -16.73
N SER A 124 13.23 -5.40 -17.90
CA SER A 124 13.96 -4.42 -18.72
C SER A 124 13.84 -3.01 -18.13
N ASP A 125 14.83 -2.17 -18.34
CA ASP A 125 14.80 -0.77 -17.89
C ASP A 125 13.56 -0.03 -18.39
N ARG A 126 13.17 -0.28 -19.61
CA ARG A 126 11.96 0.31 -20.18
C ARG A 126 10.71 -0.08 -19.39
N ALA A 127 10.51 -1.37 -19.15
CA ALA A 127 9.36 -1.84 -18.39
C ALA A 127 9.39 -1.33 -16.94
N LEU A 128 10.56 -1.31 -16.32
CA LEU A 128 10.73 -0.76 -14.97
C LEU A 128 10.25 0.69 -14.91
N HIS A 129 10.69 1.53 -15.82
CA HIS A 129 10.39 2.97 -15.81
C HIS A 129 9.01 3.33 -16.34
N GLU A 130 8.46 2.57 -17.30
CA GLU A 130 7.17 2.87 -17.91
C GLU A 130 5.98 2.23 -17.16
N ILE A 131 6.20 1.10 -16.48
CA ILE A 131 5.12 0.32 -15.87
C ILE A 131 5.24 0.28 -14.34
N TYR A 132 6.40 -0.11 -13.79
CA TYR A 132 6.47 -0.44 -12.37
C TYR A 132 6.77 0.75 -11.45
N LEU A 133 7.54 1.73 -11.89
CA LEU A 133 7.91 2.88 -11.07
C LEU A 133 6.93 4.06 -11.11
N PRO A 134 6.05 4.28 -12.11
CA PRO A 134 5.25 5.50 -12.19
C PRO A 134 4.39 5.76 -10.95
N ALA A 135 3.76 4.74 -10.37
CA ALA A 135 2.93 4.89 -9.17
C ALA A 135 3.78 5.28 -7.94
N PHE A 136 4.97 4.70 -7.76
CA PHE A 136 5.90 5.09 -6.70
C PHE A 136 6.38 6.53 -6.89
N LYS A 137 6.72 6.91 -8.12
CA LYS A 137 7.10 8.28 -8.44
C LYS A 137 5.98 9.26 -8.10
N ALA A 138 4.76 8.96 -8.49
CA ALA A 138 3.59 9.79 -8.16
C ALA A 138 3.37 9.89 -6.65
N ALA A 139 3.50 8.78 -5.93
CA ALA A 139 3.39 8.75 -4.47
C ALA A 139 4.41 9.66 -3.78
N VAL A 140 5.65 9.67 -4.24
CA VAL A 140 6.72 10.51 -3.68
C VAL A 140 6.58 11.97 -4.12
N GLU A 141 6.49 12.23 -5.42
CA GLU A 141 6.55 13.59 -5.96
C GLU A 141 5.26 14.39 -5.71
N LYS A 142 4.10 13.75 -5.83
CA LYS A 142 2.78 14.39 -5.74
C LYS A 142 2.05 14.06 -4.46
N GLY A 143 2.09 12.79 -4.03
CA GLY A 143 1.47 12.34 -2.79
C GLY A 143 2.21 12.79 -1.55
N LYS A 144 3.52 13.03 -1.66
CA LYS A 144 4.40 13.37 -0.53
C LYS A 144 4.36 12.32 0.57
N THR A 145 4.41 11.05 0.17
CA THR A 145 4.41 9.95 1.14
C THR A 145 5.56 10.09 2.15
N CYS A 146 5.29 9.83 3.41
CA CYS A 146 6.31 9.91 4.46
C CYS A 146 7.38 8.84 4.30
N LEU A 147 7.00 7.64 3.90
CA LEU A 147 7.91 6.49 3.79
C LEU A 147 7.65 5.70 2.53
N LEU A 148 8.68 4.99 2.12
CA LEU A 148 8.67 3.98 1.08
C LEU A 148 9.14 2.67 1.71
N TYR A 149 8.30 1.64 1.71
CA TYR A 149 8.62 0.35 2.28
C TYR A 149 9.22 -0.57 1.22
N THR A 150 10.47 -0.93 1.42
CA THR A 150 11.13 -1.99 0.67
C THR A 150 10.79 -3.33 1.30
N SER A 151 10.44 -4.31 0.47
CA SER A 151 10.34 -5.70 0.96
C SER A 151 11.76 -6.17 1.30
N PRO A 152 11.99 -6.81 2.46
CA PRO A 152 13.31 -7.35 2.73
C PRO A 152 13.66 -8.37 1.64
N SER A 153 14.58 -7.97 0.79
CA SER A 153 15.19 -8.81 -0.24
C SER A 153 16.58 -9.20 0.23
N PRO A 154 17.06 -10.41 -0.05
CA PRO A 154 18.45 -10.78 0.25
C PRO A 154 19.50 -9.93 -0.47
N ARG A 155 19.07 -8.91 -1.20
CA ARG A 155 19.92 -7.99 -1.97
C ARG A 155 19.99 -6.58 -1.45
N ASP A 156 19.21 -6.26 -0.41
CA ASP A 156 19.27 -4.97 0.27
C ASP A 156 20.38 -4.96 1.31
#